data_0b36d021de098f2c786dd3ecbd2a377b
#
_entry.id   0b36d021de098f2c786dd3ecbd2a377b
#
_cell.length_a   1.000
_cell.length_b   1.000
_cell.length_c   1.000
_cell.angle_alpha   90.00
_cell.angle_beta   90.00
_cell.angle_gamma   90.00
#
_symmetry.space_group_name_H-M   'P 1'
#
loop_
_entity.id
_entity.type
_entity.pdbx_description
1 polymer ?
#
loop_
_entity_poly.entity_id
_entity_poly.type
_entity_poly.pdbx_seq_one_letter_code
_entity_poly.pdbx_strand_id
1 'polypeptide(L)'
;MVITGAKRIDQNLIVSDIVSNDYRTADVFRRYGIDFCCGGKWPLKMVCDTKNLDISIVKKELEEAVRTIQLSNTLKFDEWDIDFLTDYIINVHHQYLRKALPEAKDYLVNFTEGHRKKFPYLPDLLKIFVELSQEMFPHLQEEEEIIFPYIRQISHAYHSKESYAALLVRTLRKPVENVMHHEHESVNRSLRRIRQLTDHYTPPEGACVSHKVTFLKLLEIDNDLVQHMHLENDVLFPRAIAMEKELLERKDQ
;
A
#
# COMPACT_ATOMS: atom_id res chain seq x y z
N MET A 1 1.16 16.88 18.30
CA MET A 1 2.10 16.24 17.37
C MET A 1 3.36 15.91 18.18
N VAL A 2 3.49 14.66 18.63
CA VAL A 2 4.70 14.22 19.35
C VAL A 2 5.68 13.72 18.30
N ILE A 3 6.70 14.51 18.02
CA ILE A 3 7.84 14.06 17.20
C ILE A 3 8.67 13.20 18.14
N THR A 4 8.51 11.88 18.07
CA THR A 4 9.48 10.97 18.67
C THR A 4 10.79 11.18 17.93
N GLY A 5 11.84 11.59 18.66
CA GLY A 5 13.13 11.98 18.09
C GLY A 5 13.66 10.91 17.13
N ALA A 6 14.21 11.35 16.00
CA ALA A 6 14.81 10.48 15.01
C ALA A 6 15.78 9.53 15.72
N LYS A 7 15.54 8.23 15.60
CA LYS A 7 16.39 7.19 16.19
C LYS A 7 17.72 7.27 15.45
N ARG A 8 18.76 7.78 16.11
CA ARG A 8 20.11 7.89 15.51
C ARG A 8 20.66 6.48 15.25
N ILE A 9 21.12 6.26 14.04
CA ILE A 9 21.75 4.99 13.64
C ILE A 9 23.25 5.10 13.90
N ASP A 10 23.76 4.20 14.76
CA ASP A 10 25.19 4.10 15.02
C ASP A 10 25.88 3.42 13.83
N GLN A 11 26.96 4.03 13.34
CA GLN A 11 27.76 3.53 12.22
C GLN A 11 28.48 2.21 12.51
N ASN A 12 28.62 1.85 13.80
CA ASN A 12 29.23 0.61 14.24
C ASN A 12 28.23 -0.57 14.31
N LEU A 13 26.93 -0.32 14.15
CA LEU A 13 25.93 -1.37 14.10
C LEU A 13 26.12 -2.24 12.85
N ILE A 14 25.88 -3.53 13.03
CA ILE A 14 25.88 -4.51 11.95
C ILE A 14 24.68 -4.25 11.03
N VAL A 15 24.89 -4.31 9.72
CA VAL A 15 23.86 -4.02 8.71
C VAL A 15 22.62 -4.87 8.90
N SER A 16 22.75 -6.18 9.16
CA SER A 16 21.62 -7.07 9.43
C SER A 16 20.84 -6.71 10.69
N ASP A 17 21.51 -6.18 11.71
CA ASP A 17 20.86 -5.76 12.95
C ASP A 17 20.06 -4.46 12.75
N ILE A 18 20.58 -3.55 11.94
CA ILE A 18 19.84 -2.33 11.57
C ILE A 18 18.51 -2.70 10.89
N VAL A 19 18.54 -3.62 9.92
CA VAL A 19 17.32 -4.08 9.23
C VAL A 19 16.41 -4.91 10.15
N SER A 20 16.98 -5.72 11.03
CA SER A 20 16.19 -6.50 12.01
C SER A 20 15.48 -5.61 13.03
N ASN A 21 16.05 -4.44 13.35
CA ASN A 21 15.43 -3.46 14.24
C ASN A 21 14.33 -2.64 13.55
N ASP A 22 14.48 -2.37 12.25
CA ASP A 22 13.47 -1.68 11.46
C ASP A 22 13.61 -2.07 9.98
N TYR A 23 12.68 -2.86 9.48
CA TYR A 23 12.71 -3.42 8.12
C TYR A 23 12.67 -2.36 7.02
N ARG A 24 12.16 -1.14 7.29
CA ARG A 24 12.11 -0.03 6.33
C ARG A 24 13.51 0.41 5.86
N THR A 25 14.53 0.14 6.66
CA THR A 25 15.92 0.37 6.30
C THR A 25 16.43 -0.56 5.17
N ALA A 26 15.75 -1.68 4.93
CA ALA A 26 16.10 -2.62 3.87
C ALA A 26 16.06 -1.97 2.48
N ASP A 27 15.10 -1.08 2.22
CA ASP A 27 14.99 -0.38 0.93
C ASP A 27 16.17 0.57 0.69
N VAL A 28 16.65 1.21 1.76
CA VAL A 28 17.85 2.05 1.68
C VAL A 28 19.07 1.19 1.32
N PHE A 29 19.30 0.11 2.04
CA PHE A 29 20.43 -0.78 1.75
C PHE A 29 20.37 -1.37 0.34
N ARG A 30 19.18 -1.73 -0.14
CA ARG A 30 18.97 -2.23 -1.49
C ARG A 30 19.36 -1.20 -2.56
N ARG A 31 18.96 0.08 -2.40
CA ARG A 31 19.33 1.16 -3.34
C ARG A 31 20.84 1.34 -3.47
N TYR A 32 21.57 1.16 -2.38
CA TYR A 32 23.04 1.22 -2.36
C TYR A 32 23.73 -0.11 -2.70
N GLY A 33 22.97 -1.14 -3.08
CA GLY A 33 23.51 -2.47 -3.37
C GLY A 33 24.21 -3.12 -2.15
N ILE A 34 23.75 -2.81 -0.95
CA ILE A 34 24.28 -3.37 0.30
C ILE A 34 23.47 -4.62 0.64
N ASP A 35 24.14 -5.78 0.68
CA ASP A 35 23.53 -7.03 1.14
C ASP A 35 23.35 -6.99 2.67
N PHE A 36 22.12 -7.06 3.11
CA PHE A 36 21.74 -7.07 4.52
C PHE A 36 21.37 -8.47 5.06
N CYS A 37 21.36 -9.49 4.19
CA CYS A 37 21.04 -10.87 4.57
C CYS A 37 22.30 -11.71 4.81
N CYS A 38 22.82 -12.34 3.76
CA CYS A 38 23.98 -13.22 3.88
C CYS A 38 25.30 -12.46 4.06
N GLY A 39 25.41 -11.27 3.44
CA GLY A 39 26.56 -10.37 3.54
C GLY A 39 26.44 -9.31 4.65
N GLY A 40 25.31 -9.23 5.36
CA GLY A 40 25.01 -8.18 6.33
C GLY A 40 25.70 -8.30 7.70
N LYS A 41 26.79 -9.04 7.82
CA LYS A 41 27.50 -9.32 9.08
C LYS A 41 28.52 -8.24 9.47
N TRP A 42 28.70 -7.24 8.63
CA TRP A 42 29.71 -6.21 8.81
C TRP A 42 29.10 -4.91 9.34
N PRO A 43 29.86 -4.12 10.11
CA PRO A 43 29.45 -2.79 10.53
C PRO A 43 29.14 -1.87 9.35
N LEU A 44 28.13 -1.01 9.49
CA LEU A 44 27.71 -0.05 8.46
C LEU A 44 28.89 0.77 7.91
N LYS A 45 29.76 1.27 8.81
CA LYS A 45 30.95 2.04 8.42
C LYS A 45 31.85 1.25 7.47
N MET A 46 32.17 0.00 7.82
CA MET A 46 33.05 -0.84 7.02
C MET A 46 32.46 -1.13 5.63
N VAL A 47 31.14 -1.34 5.55
CA VAL A 47 30.47 -1.58 4.28
C VAL A 47 30.46 -0.33 3.40
N CYS A 48 30.21 0.85 3.99
CA CYS A 48 30.29 2.11 3.27
C CYS A 48 31.73 2.39 2.74
N ASP A 49 32.73 2.20 3.59
CA ASP A 49 34.14 2.37 3.19
C ASP A 49 34.53 1.43 2.03
N THR A 50 34.13 0.16 2.10
CA THR A 50 34.42 -0.84 1.05
C THR A 50 33.74 -0.52 -0.29
N LYS A 51 32.56 0.10 -0.26
CA LYS A 51 31.78 0.46 -1.45
C LYS A 51 32.00 1.90 -1.91
N ASN A 52 32.92 2.63 -1.29
CA ASN A 52 33.16 4.07 -1.54
C ASN A 52 31.88 4.92 -1.42
N LEU A 53 31.05 4.64 -0.44
CA LEU A 53 29.82 5.37 -0.14
C LEU A 53 30.06 6.39 0.98
N ASP A 54 29.44 7.58 0.86
CA ASP A 54 29.42 8.54 1.94
C ASP A 54 28.49 8.07 3.06
N ILE A 55 29.09 7.68 4.17
CA ILE A 55 28.36 7.17 5.33
C ILE A 55 27.38 8.21 5.91
N SER A 56 27.64 9.50 5.78
CA SER A 56 26.77 10.55 6.30
C SER A 56 25.46 10.60 5.52
N ILE A 57 25.52 10.41 4.20
CA ILE A 57 24.36 10.34 3.32
C ILE A 57 23.55 9.08 3.60
N VAL A 58 24.22 7.93 3.65
CA VAL A 58 23.55 6.64 3.93
C VAL A 58 22.86 6.66 5.28
N LYS A 59 23.52 7.16 6.34
CA LYS A 59 22.92 7.30 7.67
C LYS A 59 21.70 8.21 7.67
N LYS A 60 21.78 9.36 6.98
CA LYS A 60 20.65 10.28 6.88
C LYS A 60 19.44 9.61 6.25
N GLU A 61 19.61 8.89 5.15
CA GLU A 61 18.51 8.17 4.50
C GLU A 61 17.96 7.03 5.38
N LEU A 62 18.81 6.31 6.11
CA LEU A 62 18.38 5.29 7.08
C LEU A 62 17.56 5.90 8.22
N GLU A 63 17.99 7.03 8.78
CA GLU A 63 17.29 7.75 9.83
C GLU A 63 15.96 8.34 9.34
N GLU A 64 15.89 8.79 8.09
CA GLU A 64 14.65 9.22 7.44
C GLU A 64 13.68 8.05 7.22
N ALA A 65 14.19 6.87 6.79
CA ALA A 65 13.36 5.69 6.56
C ALA A 65 12.69 5.16 7.84
N VAL A 66 13.33 5.29 9.00
CA VAL A 66 12.77 4.85 10.30
C VAL A 66 11.93 5.93 10.98
N ARG A 67 11.82 7.11 10.39
CA ARG A 67 11.03 8.20 10.96
C ARG A 67 9.55 7.82 10.97
N THR A 68 8.92 7.91 12.15
CA THR A 68 7.50 7.65 12.32
C THR A 68 6.77 8.96 12.56
N ILE A 69 5.72 9.21 11.79
CA ILE A 69 4.78 10.31 12.02
C ILE A 69 3.53 9.66 12.60
N GLN A 70 3.14 10.05 13.80
CA GLN A 70 1.85 9.63 14.35
C GLN A 70 0.76 10.55 13.78
N LEU A 71 -0.13 9.96 13.00
CA LEU A 71 -1.37 10.61 12.57
C LEU A 71 -2.40 10.54 13.72
N SER A 72 -3.37 11.46 13.70
CA SER A 72 -4.51 11.41 14.63
C SER A 72 -5.28 10.11 14.46
N ASN A 73 -5.57 9.42 15.55
CA ASN A 73 -6.39 8.19 15.53
C ASN A 73 -7.90 8.48 15.35
N THR A 74 -8.27 9.75 15.17
CA THR A 74 -9.67 10.19 15.05
C THR A 74 -9.95 10.81 13.70
N LEU A 75 -9.46 10.18 12.61
CA LEU A 75 -9.82 10.59 11.27
C LEU A 75 -11.25 10.14 10.99
N LYS A 76 -12.15 11.11 10.80
CA LYS A 76 -13.55 10.87 10.50
C LYS A 76 -13.77 10.95 8.99
N PHE A 77 -13.39 9.91 8.28
CA PHE A 77 -13.46 9.84 6.83
C PHE A 77 -14.89 10.02 6.28
N ASP A 78 -15.89 9.64 7.06
CA ASP A 78 -17.31 9.81 6.77
C ASP A 78 -17.76 11.28 6.73
N GLU A 79 -17.07 12.18 7.46
CA GLU A 79 -17.34 13.62 7.46
C GLU A 79 -16.56 14.38 6.37
N TRP A 80 -15.61 13.75 5.68
CA TRP A 80 -14.79 14.41 4.68
C TRP A 80 -15.57 14.70 3.39
N ASP A 81 -15.21 15.82 2.75
CA ASP A 81 -15.70 16.11 1.40
C ASP A 81 -15.31 14.98 0.42
N ILE A 82 -16.20 14.70 -0.55
CA ILE A 82 -15.99 13.61 -1.53
C ILE A 82 -14.73 13.86 -2.37
N ASP A 83 -14.49 15.11 -2.79
CA ASP A 83 -13.31 15.43 -3.61
C ASP A 83 -12.04 15.22 -2.78
N PHE A 84 -12.05 15.65 -1.52
CA PHE A 84 -10.91 15.45 -0.63
C PHE A 84 -10.67 13.97 -0.30
N LEU A 85 -11.74 13.20 -0.10
CA LEU A 85 -11.63 11.75 0.16
C LEU A 85 -11.06 11.00 -1.05
N THR A 86 -11.53 11.30 -2.26
CA THR A 86 -10.98 10.73 -3.49
C THR A 86 -9.52 11.14 -3.71
N ASP A 87 -9.18 12.41 -3.46
CA ASP A 87 -7.79 12.87 -3.51
C ASP A 87 -6.89 12.15 -2.49
N TYR A 88 -7.41 11.91 -1.30
CA TYR A 88 -6.70 11.15 -0.27
C TYR A 88 -6.43 9.71 -0.71
N ILE A 89 -7.45 9.01 -1.24
CA ILE A 89 -7.30 7.63 -1.74
C ILE A 89 -6.23 7.59 -2.84
N ILE A 90 -6.30 8.48 -3.83
CA ILE A 90 -5.33 8.54 -4.93
C ILE A 90 -3.91 8.82 -4.41
N ASN A 91 -3.74 9.88 -3.62
CA ASN A 91 -2.40 10.37 -3.25
C ASN A 91 -1.75 9.57 -2.12
N VAL A 92 -2.53 8.86 -1.30
CA VAL A 92 -2.00 8.06 -0.20
C VAL A 92 -1.94 6.59 -0.60
N HIS A 93 -3.08 5.98 -0.98
CA HIS A 93 -3.15 4.55 -1.22
C HIS A 93 -2.68 4.17 -2.63
N HIS A 94 -3.22 4.79 -3.69
CA HIS A 94 -2.83 4.41 -5.06
C HIS A 94 -1.35 4.67 -5.35
N GLN A 95 -0.83 5.85 -4.94
CA GLN A 95 0.59 6.16 -5.12
C GLN A 95 1.49 5.20 -4.32
N TYR A 96 1.07 4.83 -3.11
CA TYR A 96 1.78 3.83 -2.31
C TYR A 96 1.79 2.47 -3.03
N LEU A 97 0.62 1.96 -3.45
CA LEU A 97 0.50 0.66 -4.10
C LEU A 97 1.28 0.57 -5.42
N ARG A 98 1.25 1.62 -6.24
CA ARG A 98 2.04 1.69 -7.49
C ARG A 98 3.54 1.52 -7.25
N LYS A 99 4.03 1.95 -6.10
CA LYS A 99 5.43 1.80 -5.69
C LYS A 99 5.68 0.50 -4.96
N ALA A 100 4.84 0.16 -3.98
CA ALA A 100 5.06 -0.96 -3.07
C ALA A 100 4.91 -2.33 -3.74
N LEU A 101 3.94 -2.49 -4.67
CA LEU A 101 3.71 -3.76 -5.34
C LEU A 101 4.92 -4.26 -6.15
N PRO A 102 5.56 -3.45 -7.02
CA PRO A 102 6.78 -3.88 -7.73
C PRO A 102 7.94 -4.15 -6.77
N GLU A 103 8.14 -3.30 -5.76
CA GLU A 103 9.22 -3.48 -4.77
C GLU A 103 9.05 -4.79 -4.01
N ALA A 104 7.85 -5.07 -3.49
CA ALA A 104 7.58 -6.31 -2.76
C ALA A 104 7.69 -7.56 -3.65
N LYS A 105 7.28 -7.47 -4.92
CA LYS A 105 7.50 -8.53 -5.91
C LYS A 105 8.99 -8.89 -6.02
N ASP A 106 9.86 -7.89 -6.12
CA ASP A 106 11.30 -8.13 -6.22
C ASP A 106 11.86 -8.78 -4.95
N TYR A 107 11.41 -8.35 -3.76
CA TYR A 107 11.78 -9.03 -2.51
C TYR A 107 11.33 -10.49 -2.51
N LEU A 108 10.10 -10.74 -2.94
CA LEU A 108 9.52 -12.08 -2.95
C LEU A 108 10.18 -13.00 -3.99
N VAL A 109 10.54 -12.48 -5.18
CA VAL A 109 11.31 -13.22 -6.20
C VAL A 109 12.66 -13.66 -5.64
N ASN A 110 13.45 -12.70 -5.14
CA ASN A 110 14.78 -12.97 -4.59
C ASN A 110 14.73 -13.96 -3.41
N PHE A 111 13.72 -13.80 -2.54
CA PHE A 111 13.51 -14.70 -1.41
C PHE A 111 13.13 -16.11 -1.88
N THR A 112 12.24 -16.22 -2.88
CA THR A 112 11.80 -17.50 -3.44
C THR A 112 12.97 -18.24 -4.09
N GLU A 113 13.79 -17.58 -4.90
CA GLU A 113 14.95 -18.19 -5.55
C GLU A 113 15.93 -18.79 -4.56
N GLY A 114 16.22 -18.05 -3.48
CA GLY A 114 17.17 -18.51 -2.44
C GLY A 114 16.61 -19.57 -1.50
N HIS A 115 15.28 -19.69 -1.35
CA HIS A 115 14.71 -20.45 -0.24
C HIS A 115 13.63 -21.47 -0.64
N ARG A 116 13.25 -21.63 -1.93
CA ARG A 116 12.18 -22.54 -2.39
C ARG A 116 12.39 -24.01 -1.99
N LYS A 117 13.64 -24.45 -1.83
CA LYS A 117 13.94 -25.82 -1.37
C LYS A 117 13.57 -26.02 0.11
N LYS A 118 13.75 -24.98 0.93
CA LYS A 118 13.44 -24.99 2.37
C LYS A 118 11.95 -24.70 2.63
N PHE A 119 11.34 -23.86 1.80
CA PHE A 119 9.95 -23.42 1.92
C PHE A 119 9.20 -23.68 0.62
N PRO A 120 8.63 -24.88 0.42
CA PRO A 120 7.98 -25.27 -0.85
C PRO A 120 6.75 -24.45 -1.24
N TYR A 121 6.17 -23.69 -0.32
CA TYR A 121 5.01 -22.82 -0.58
C TYR A 121 5.36 -21.51 -1.30
N LEU A 122 6.65 -21.13 -1.35
CA LEU A 122 7.07 -19.84 -1.90
C LEU A 122 6.71 -19.63 -3.39
N PRO A 123 6.81 -20.63 -4.28
CA PRO A 123 6.37 -20.47 -5.66
C PRO A 123 4.88 -20.14 -5.77
N ASP A 124 4.03 -20.76 -4.95
CA ASP A 124 2.58 -20.48 -4.92
C ASP A 124 2.32 -19.08 -4.37
N LEU A 125 3.02 -18.68 -3.30
CA LEU A 125 2.96 -17.34 -2.74
C LEU A 125 3.34 -16.28 -3.79
N LEU A 126 4.44 -16.48 -4.50
CA LEU A 126 4.90 -15.59 -5.56
C LEU A 126 3.86 -15.47 -6.69
N LYS A 127 3.30 -16.60 -7.12
CA LYS A 127 2.29 -16.64 -8.16
C LYS A 127 1.07 -15.79 -7.77
N ILE A 128 0.49 -16.04 -6.58
CA ILE A 128 -0.69 -15.31 -6.09
C ILE A 128 -0.39 -13.81 -5.96
N PHE A 129 0.79 -13.44 -5.46
CA PHE A 129 1.16 -12.03 -5.33
C PHE A 129 1.35 -11.33 -6.67
N VAL A 130 1.90 -12.04 -7.68
CA VAL A 130 2.03 -11.50 -9.05
C VAL A 130 0.65 -11.30 -9.69
N GLU A 131 -0.26 -12.27 -9.55
CA GLU A 131 -1.63 -12.17 -10.04
C GLU A 131 -2.35 -10.99 -9.39
N LEU A 132 -2.30 -10.86 -8.05
CA LEU A 132 -2.83 -9.71 -7.33
C LEU A 132 -2.26 -8.37 -7.85
N SER A 133 -0.94 -8.29 -8.05
CA SER A 133 -0.31 -7.07 -8.54
C SER A 133 -0.77 -6.70 -9.96
N GLN A 134 -0.97 -7.70 -10.82
CA GLN A 134 -1.44 -7.49 -12.19
C GLN A 134 -2.91 -7.03 -12.26
N GLU A 135 -3.75 -7.50 -11.34
CA GLU A 135 -5.14 -7.05 -11.21
C GLU A 135 -5.23 -5.62 -10.67
N MET A 136 -4.37 -5.27 -9.72
CA MET A 136 -4.43 -3.96 -9.07
C MET A 136 -4.13 -2.77 -10.00
N PHE A 137 -3.16 -2.87 -10.91
CA PHE A 137 -2.80 -1.72 -11.75
C PHE A 137 -3.93 -1.20 -12.65
N PRO A 138 -4.63 -2.05 -13.44
CA PRO A 138 -5.78 -1.59 -14.22
C PRO A 138 -6.93 -1.14 -13.32
N HIS A 139 -7.15 -1.77 -12.17
CA HIS A 139 -8.16 -1.39 -11.19
C HIS A 139 -7.95 0.06 -10.70
N LEU A 140 -6.75 0.39 -10.18
CA LEU A 140 -6.43 1.75 -9.75
C LEU A 140 -6.59 2.78 -10.88
N GLN A 141 -6.27 2.39 -12.12
CA GLN A 141 -6.43 3.27 -13.27
C GLN A 141 -7.90 3.50 -13.61
N GLU A 142 -8.74 2.48 -13.58
CA GLU A 142 -10.18 2.60 -13.84
C GLU A 142 -10.85 3.50 -12.80
N GLU A 143 -10.46 3.39 -11.54
CA GLU A 143 -10.95 4.27 -10.48
C GLU A 143 -10.58 5.73 -10.72
N GLU A 144 -9.32 6.01 -11.00
CA GLU A 144 -8.82 7.37 -11.22
C GLU A 144 -9.39 8.03 -12.49
N GLU A 145 -9.56 7.25 -13.58
CA GLU A 145 -9.98 7.79 -14.88
C GLU A 145 -11.50 7.79 -15.08
N ILE A 146 -12.24 6.90 -14.41
CA ILE A 146 -13.66 6.67 -14.69
C ILE A 146 -14.52 6.84 -13.43
N ILE A 147 -14.22 6.07 -12.36
CA ILE A 147 -15.12 5.96 -11.21
C ILE A 147 -15.09 7.23 -10.35
N PHE A 148 -13.91 7.65 -9.93
CA PHE A 148 -13.79 8.85 -9.08
C PHE A 148 -14.23 10.14 -9.77
N PRO A 149 -13.91 10.40 -11.06
CA PRO A 149 -14.50 11.52 -11.78
C PRO A 149 -16.04 11.49 -11.83
N TYR A 150 -16.64 10.31 -12.01
CA TYR A 150 -18.09 10.16 -11.97
C TYR A 150 -18.67 10.46 -10.58
N ILE A 151 -18.06 9.94 -9.52
CA ILE A 151 -18.45 10.19 -8.13
C ILE A 151 -18.38 11.69 -7.79
N ARG A 152 -17.33 12.37 -8.22
CA ARG A 152 -17.18 13.84 -8.05
C ARG A 152 -18.29 14.61 -8.76
N GLN A 153 -18.63 14.20 -9.98
CA GLN A 153 -19.76 14.81 -10.72
C GLN A 153 -21.08 14.62 -9.98
N ILE A 154 -21.35 13.44 -9.42
CA ILE A 154 -22.54 13.19 -8.59
C ILE A 154 -22.53 14.14 -7.38
N SER A 155 -21.42 14.24 -6.66
CA SER A 155 -21.29 15.11 -5.48
C SER A 155 -21.53 16.57 -5.83
N HIS A 156 -20.92 17.08 -6.90
CA HIS A 156 -21.09 18.46 -7.35
C HIS A 156 -22.54 18.73 -7.77
N ALA A 157 -23.15 17.83 -8.54
CA ALA A 157 -24.54 17.94 -8.95
C ALA A 157 -25.51 17.93 -7.76
N TYR A 158 -25.20 17.11 -6.74
CA TYR A 158 -26.00 17.03 -5.52
C TYR A 158 -25.98 18.33 -4.72
N HIS A 159 -24.82 18.95 -4.58
CA HIS A 159 -24.63 20.17 -3.79
C HIS A 159 -25.05 21.46 -4.54
N SER A 160 -24.86 21.52 -5.88
CA SER A 160 -25.18 22.69 -6.68
C SER A 160 -26.70 22.93 -6.79
N LYS A 161 -27.51 21.88 -6.58
CA LYS A 161 -28.98 21.91 -6.74
C LYS A 161 -29.45 22.40 -8.12
N GLU A 162 -28.62 22.22 -9.15
CA GLU A 162 -28.95 22.67 -10.50
C GLU A 162 -29.99 21.76 -11.14
N SER A 163 -30.92 22.36 -11.90
CA SER A 163 -32.06 21.63 -12.50
C SER A 163 -31.65 20.55 -13.49
N TYR A 164 -30.50 20.68 -14.13
CA TYR A 164 -29.96 19.68 -15.07
C TYR A 164 -29.12 18.57 -14.41
N ALA A 165 -28.88 18.65 -13.11
CA ALA A 165 -28.05 17.70 -12.39
C ALA A 165 -28.56 16.25 -12.49
N ALA A 166 -29.87 16.06 -12.36
CA ALA A 166 -30.52 14.77 -12.53
C ALA A 166 -30.38 14.23 -13.97
N LEU A 167 -30.45 15.09 -14.97
CA LEU A 167 -30.27 14.71 -16.37
C LEU A 167 -28.82 14.27 -16.63
N LEU A 168 -27.84 15.00 -16.08
CA LEU A 168 -26.42 14.66 -16.18
C LEU A 168 -26.15 13.26 -15.63
N VAL A 169 -26.62 12.98 -14.42
CA VAL A 169 -26.46 11.67 -13.77
C VAL A 169 -27.15 10.56 -14.56
N ARG A 170 -28.37 10.80 -15.08
CA ARG A 170 -29.09 9.82 -15.93
C ARG A 170 -28.34 9.52 -17.24
N THR A 171 -27.68 10.52 -17.82
CA THR A 171 -26.97 10.38 -19.09
C THR A 171 -25.62 9.68 -18.94
N LEU A 172 -24.93 9.95 -17.83
CA LEU A 172 -23.58 9.41 -17.55
C LEU A 172 -23.63 8.11 -16.74
N ARG A 173 -24.83 7.64 -16.38
CA ARG A 173 -25.02 6.52 -15.46
C ARG A 173 -24.10 5.33 -15.78
N LYS A 174 -23.08 5.18 -14.98
CA LYS A 174 -22.30 3.95 -14.87
C LYS A 174 -22.64 3.37 -13.50
N PRO A 175 -23.26 2.19 -13.41
CA PRO A 175 -23.60 1.61 -12.12
C PRO A 175 -22.30 1.29 -11.36
N VAL A 176 -21.93 2.20 -10.45
CA VAL A 176 -20.81 2.03 -9.52
C VAL A 176 -20.94 0.69 -8.78
N GLU A 177 -22.18 0.32 -8.46
CA GLU A 177 -22.51 -0.85 -7.67
C GLU A 177 -22.10 -2.20 -8.28
N ASN A 178 -22.08 -2.33 -9.62
CA ASN A 178 -21.85 -3.63 -10.27
C ASN A 178 -20.39 -3.91 -10.63
N VAL A 179 -19.56 -2.89 -10.83
CA VAL A 179 -18.18 -3.06 -11.30
C VAL A 179 -17.23 -3.34 -10.15
N MET A 180 -17.39 -2.66 -9.04
CA MET A 180 -16.43 -2.64 -7.94
C MET A 180 -16.49 -3.86 -7.01
N HIS A 181 -17.68 -4.46 -6.79
CA HIS A 181 -17.79 -5.59 -5.86
C HIS A 181 -17.00 -6.84 -6.28
N HIS A 182 -16.91 -7.13 -7.58
CA HIS A 182 -16.22 -8.33 -8.06
C HIS A 182 -14.69 -8.23 -7.93
N GLU A 183 -14.11 -7.06 -8.17
CA GLU A 183 -12.68 -6.85 -8.11
C GLU A 183 -12.16 -6.89 -6.68
N HIS A 184 -12.81 -6.20 -5.76
CA HIS A 184 -12.46 -6.23 -4.33
C HIS A 184 -12.60 -7.63 -3.71
N GLU A 185 -13.55 -8.45 -4.19
CA GLU A 185 -13.66 -9.84 -3.74
C GLU A 185 -12.49 -10.70 -4.21
N SER A 186 -11.97 -10.47 -5.43
CA SER A 186 -10.76 -11.14 -5.95
C SER A 186 -9.54 -10.78 -5.11
N VAL A 187 -9.33 -9.48 -4.84
CA VAL A 187 -8.26 -8.98 -3.97
C VAL A 187 -8.34 -9.63 -2.58
N ASN A 188 -9.54 -9.63 -1.96
CA ASN A 188 -9.74 -10.24 -0.66
C ASN A 188 -9.45 -11.75 -0.64
N ARG A 189 -9.75 -12.49 -1.72
CA ARG A 189 -9.39 -13.92 -1.84
C ARG A 189 -7.87 -14.09 -1.89
N SER A 190 -7.19 -13.28 -2.68
CA SER A 190 -5.73 -13.31 -2.80
C SER A 190 -5.05 -13.00 -1.48
N LEU A 191 -5.49 -11.95 -0.76
CA LEU A 191 -4.98 -11.61 0.57
C LEU A 191 -5.21 -12.74 1.59
N ARG A 192 -6.42 -13.34 1.62
CA ARG A 192 -6.69 -14.49 2.50
C ARG A 192 -5.73 -15.65 2.22
N ARG A 193 -5.46 -15.94 0.94
CA ARG A 193 -4.54 -17.01 0.57
C ARG A 193 -3.10 -16.70 0.94
N ILE A 194 -2.65 -15.46 0.75
CA ILE A 194 -1.33 -14.99 1.17
C ILE A 194 -1.17 -15.14 2.70
N ARG A 195 -2.15 -14.68 3.49
CA ARG A 195 -2.16 -14.83 4.95
C ARG A 195 -2.06 -16.30 5.39
N GLN A 196 -2.79 -17.20 4.72
CA GLN A 196 -2.72 -18.64 5.01
C GLN A 196 -1.35 -19.23 4.72
N LEU A 197 -0.73 -18.90 3.58
CA LEU A 197 0.57 -19.43 3.18
C LEU A 197 1.72 -18.91 4.05
N THR A 198 1.56 -17.72 4.64
CA THR A 198 2.59 -17.05 5.44
C THR A 198 2.38 -17.18 6.95
N ASP A 199 1.37 -17.97 7.37
CA ASP A 199 0.94 -18.00 8.78
C ASP A 199 0.74 -16.58 9.32
N HIS A 200 -0.11 -15.80 8.64
CA HIS A 200 -0.38 -14.38 8.95
C HIS A 200 0.89 -13.53 9.01
N TYR A 201 1.78 -13.71 8.02
CA TYR A 201 3.07 -13.00 7.92
C TYR A 201 4.02 -13.27 9.09
N THR A 202 3.88 -14.41 9.74
CA THR A 202 4.70 -14.84 10.88
C THR A 202 5.91 -15.63 10.39
N PRO A 203 7.14 -15.07 10.42
CA PRO A 203 8.31 -15.83 10.03
C PRO A 203 8.61 -16.94 11.06
N PRO A 204 9.04 -18.14 10.63
CA PRO A 204 9.38 -19.22 11.54
C PRO A 204 10.58 -18.87 12.42
N GLU A 205 10.72 -19.57 13.54
CA GLU A 205 11.89 -19.41 14.40
C GLU A 205 13.20 -19.63 13.63
N GLY A 206 14.19 -18.77 13.85
CA GLY A 206 15.45 -18.80 13.09
C GLY A 206 15.35 -18.31 11.64
N ALA A 207 14.26 -17.63 11.26
CA ALA A 207 14.13 -17.02 9.95
C ALA A 207 15.24 -15.98 9.70
N CYS A 208 15.81 -15.99 8.49
CA CYS A 208 16.80 -15.00 8.08
C CYS A 208 16.15 -13.60 7.91
N VAL A 209 16.99 -12.57 7.85
CA VAL A 209 16.54 -11.17 7.72
C VAL A 209 15.70 -10.97 6.45
N SER A 210 16.10 -11.58 5.33
CA SER A 210 15.35 -11.51 4.07
C SER A 210 13.91 -12.05 4.22
N HIS A 211 13.72 -13.16 4.93
CA HIS A 211 12.41 -13.72 5.21
C HIS A 211 11.53 -12.73 5.99
N LYS A 212 12.09 -12.17 7.07
CA LYS A 212 11.38 -11.20 7.91
C LYS A 212 11.00 -9.95 7.12
N VAL A 213 11.92 -9.38 6.34
CA VAL A 213 11.67 -8.19 5.52
C VAL A 213 10.58 -8.47 4.49
N THR A 214 10.66 -9.59 3.76
CA THR A 214 9.67 -9.95 2.75
C THR A 214 8.27 -10.05 3.36
N PHE A 215 8.12 -10.72 4.50
CA PHE A 215 6.82 -10.87 5.16
C PHE A 215 6.29 -9.54 5.70
N LEU A 216 7.14 -8.68 6.23
CA LEU A 216 6.72 -7.35 6.69
C LEU A 216 6.31 -6.43 5.54
N LYS A 217 6.95 -6.53 4.37
CA LYS A 217 6.53 -5.82 3.16
C LYS A 217 5.16 -6.29 2.65
N LEU A 218 4.92 -7.59 2.67
CA LEU A 218 3.61 -8.14 2.31
C LEU A 218 2.52 -7.71 3.30
N LEU A 219 2.82 -7.70 4.61
CA LEU A 219 1.89 -7.23 5.66
C LEU A 219 1.55 -5.74 5.49
N GLU A 220 2.54 -4.91 5.15
CA GLU A 220 2.32 -3.48 4.92
C GLU A 220 1.35 -3.25 3.75
N ILE A 221 1.52 -3.97 2.64
CA ILE A 221 0.62 -3.92 1.49
C ILE A 221 -0.77 -4.46 1.85
N ASP A 222 -0.86 -5.54 2.59
CA ASP A 222 -2.13 -6.09 3.06
C ASP A 222 -2.92 -5.08 3.90
N ASN A 223 -2.26 -4.43 4.85
CA ASN A 223 -2.89 -3.41 5.69
C ASN A 223 -3.36 -2.20 4.87
N ASP A 224 -2.56 -1.76 3.89
CA ASP A 224 -2.92 -0.65 3.02
C ASP A 224 -4.11 -1.00 2.13
N LEU A 225 -4.12 -2.18 1.49
CA LEU A 225 -5.24 -2.66 0.67
C LEU A 225 -6.53 -2.80 1.47
N VAL A 226 -6.46 -3.29 2.72
CA VAL A 226 -7.64 -3.37 3.59
C VAL A 226 -8.19 -1.98 3.91
N GLN A 227 -7.33 -1.02 4.23
CA GLN A 227 -7.76 0.36 4.49
C GLN A 227 -8.31 1.03 3.23
N HIS A 228 -7.64 0.87 2.09
CA HIS A 228 -8.07 1.35 0.78
C HIS A 228 -9.49 0.87 0.46
N MET A 229 -9.70 -0.44 0.44
CA MET A 229 -11.03 -1.03 0.17
C MET A 229 -12.08 -0.61 1.20
N HIS A 230 -11.73 -0.41 2.47
CA HIS A 230 -12.65 0.09 3.49
C HIS A 230 -13.11 1.52 3.17
N LEU A 231 -12.18 2.42 2.79
CA LEU A 231 -12.53 3.79 2.44
C LEU A 231 -13.48 3.87 1.24
N GLU A 232 -13.36 2.94 0.31
CA GLU A 232 -14.22 2.87 -0.87
C GLU A 232 -15.54 2.20 -0.57
N ASN A 233 -15.52 0.96 -0.10
CA ASN A 233 -16.72 0.15 0.09
C ASN A 233 -17.63 0.64 1.20
N ASP A 234 -17.05 1.15 2.29
CA ASP A 234 -17.81 1.49 3.49
C ASP A 234 -18.04 3.00 3.65
N VAL A 235 -17.29 3.84 2.92
CA VAL A 235 -17.41 5.30 3.03
C VAL A 235 -17.76 5.97 1.71
N LEU A 236 -16.91 5.86 0.67
CA LEU A 236 -17.04 6.63 -0.56
C LEU A 236 -18.24 6.19 -1.41
N PHE A 237 -18.30 4.89 -1.75
CA PHE A 237 -19.33 4.35 -2.64
C PHE A 237 -20.74 4.44 -2.05
N PRO A 238 -21.00 4.09 -0.78
CA PRO A 238 -22.31 4.26 -0.18
C PRO A 238 -22.82 5.70 -0.20
N ARG A 239 -21.91 6.66 0.03
CA ARG A 239 -22.25 8.10 -0.02
C ARG A 239 -22.60 8.54 -1.44
N ALA A 240 -21.79 8.14 -2.43
CA ALA A 240 -22.04 8.44 -3.84
C ALA A 240 -23.36 7.84 -4.33
N ILE A 241 -23.65 6.58 -4.00
CA ILE A 241 -24.89 5.88 -4.34
C ILE A 241 -26.10 6.57 -3.71
N ALA A 242 -26.02 6.99 -2.45
CA ALA A 242 -27.09 7.72 -1.79
C ALA A 242 -27.38 9.05 -2.47
N MET A 243 -26.36 9.84 -2.82
CA MET A 243 -26.50 11.10 -3.55
C MET A 243 -27.08 10.88 -4.96
N GLU A 244 -26.60 9.86 -5.69
CA GLU A 244 -27.10 9.49 -7.01
C GLU A 244 -28.61 9.18 -6.95
N LYS A 245 -29.03 8.36 -5.99
CA LYS A 245 -30.42 7.97 -5.80
C LYS A 245 -31.31 9.19 -5.52
N GLU A 246 -30.90 10.07 -4.62
CA GLU A 246 -31.66 11.29 -4.33
C GLU A 246 -31.77 12.20 -5.54
N LEU A 247 -30.71 12.37 -6.35
CA LEU A 247 -30.74 13.14 -7.58
C LEU A 247 -31.71 12.56 -8.61
N LEU A 248 -31.79 11.23 -8.71
CA LEU A 248 -32.70 10.55 -9.64
C LEU A 248 -34.17 10.61 -9.18
N GLU A 249 -34.41 10.68 -7.86
CA GLU A 249 -35.75 10.77 -7.27
C GLU A 249 -36.30 12.21 -7.26
N ARG A 250 -35.45 13.25 -7.34
CA ARG A 250 -35.86 14.63 -7.50
C ARG A 250 -36.60 14.74 -8.83
N LYS A 251 -37.96 14.87 -8.78
CA LYS A 251 -38.76 15.21 -9.94
C LYS A 251 -38.41 16.64 -10.35
N ASP A 252 -38.32 16.86 -11.66
CA ASP A 252 -38.12 18.19 -12.22
C ASP A 252 -39.25 19.11 -11.64
N GLN A 253 -38.87 19.98 -10.69
CA GLN A 253 -39.73 21.05 -10.19
C GLN A 253 -39.59 22.27 -11.08
#